data_ec617468b2265e1161d178b993d0fe29
#
_entry.id   ec617468b2265e1161d178b993d0fe29
#
_cell.length_a   1.000
_cell.length_b   1.000
_cell.length_c   1.000
_cell.angle_alpha   90.00
_cell.angle_beta   90.00
_cell.angle_gamma   90.00
#
_symmetry.space_group_name_H-M   'P 1'
#
loop_
_entity.id
_entity.type
_entity.pdbx_description
1 polymer ?
#
loop_
_entity_poly.entity_id
_entity_poly.type
_entity_poly.pdbx_seq_one_letter_code
_entity_poly.pdbx_strand_id
1 'polypeptide(L)'
;EQIIDTVHSHTLAVELAARLLETGILEPMDLLEKLKEEKTSLDADDKIGITKDGQSRKATYYDHIHTLFSLYQLAGDEQDIMRSMAFVPTTGISSRVFAGWLMLRNMNTINDLVEKGFIQTKSCHSIALHPMIQEVAITETKPSVRNCHTLLNSLQELCLRHGEEVSYYKQLFQTVNNIVTSIEKDDTASYLRFLEDSFPYMQKYGYESGMELILTELASMLKDNTIGSVSDRALLLDFRAANEKKPEKAIKLEKEAVTLISEVTAENALLAANLHANLGGLYKQTSKLELAKQHMETGIHLLEQYGLAPYHDSIPQITNYAVLLTDMGEP
;
A
#
# COMPACT_ATOMS: atom_id res chain seq x y z
N GLU A 1 19.49 -1.90 -37.33
CA GLU A 1 20.56 -2.80 -36.88
C GLU A 1 21.44 -2.12 -35.80
N GLN A 2 22.00 -0.94 -36.03
CA GLN A 2 22.84 -0.23 -35.04
C GLN A 2 22.13 0.08 -33.72
N ILE A 3 20.85 0.44 -33.72
CA ILE A 3 20.06 0.66 -32.52
C ILE A 3 19.91 -0.65 -31.72
N ILE A 4 19.61 -1.75 -32.41
CA ILE A 4 19.47 -3.09 -31.80
C ILE A 4 20.81 -3.50 -31.15
N ASP A 5 21.94 -3.26 -31.81
CA ASP A 5 23.26 -3.56 -31.27
C ASP A 5 23.59 -2.66 -30.04
N THR A 6 23.22 -1.37 -30.09
CA THR A 6 23.45 -0.42 -28.99
C THR A 6 22.69 -0.84 -27.73
N VAL A 7 21.42 -1.28 -27.85
CA VAL A 7 20.63 -1.78 -26.73
C VAL A 7 20.88 -3.28 -26.45
N HIS A 8 21.96 -3.83 -26.99
CA HIS A 8 22.40 -5.22 -26.80
C HIS A 8 21.31 -6.28 -27.08
N SER A 9 20.48 -6.02 -28.08
CA SER A 9 19.33 -6.89 -28.45
C SER A 9 18.34 -7.16 -27.31
N HIS A 10 18.29 -6.27 -26.29
CA HIS A 10 17.34 -6.42 -25.18
C HIS A 10 15.92 -6.18 -25.69
N THR A 11 15.07 -7.21 -25.64
CA THR A 11 13.77 -7.23 -26.31
C THR A 11 12.89 -6.03 -25.94
N LEU A 12 12.78 -5.68 -24.65
CA LEU A 12 11.98 -4.54 -24.21
C LEU A 12 12.54 -3.21 -24.76
N ALA A 13 13.86 -3.00 -24.71
CA ALA A 13 14.47 -1.78 -25.22
C ALA A 13 14.32 -1.66 -26.74
N VAL A 14 14.43 -2.77 -27.46
CA VAL A 14 14.17 -2.81 -28.92
C VAL A 14 12.71 -2.48 -29.21
N GLU A 15 11.77 -3.04 -28.46
CA GLU A 15 10.35 -2.77 -28.63
C GLU A 15 10.02 -1.29 -28.37
N LEU A 16 10.49 -0.72 -27.26
CA LEU A 16 10.28 0.70 -26.93
C LEU A 16 10.90 1.63 -27.98
N ALA A 17 12.12 1.32 -28.44
CA ALA A 17 12.78 2.08 -29.48
C ALA A 17 12.02 2.04 -30.81
N ALA A 18 11.52 0.86 -31.21
CA ALA A 18 10.72 0.71 -32.42
C ALA A 18 9.43 1.53 -32.35
N ARG A 19 8.70 1.44 -31.25
CA ARG A 19 7.45 2.19 -31.03
C ARG A 19 7.71 3.70 -31.00
N LEU A 20 8.82 4.15 -30.38
CA LEU A 20 9.19 5.55 -30.37
C LEU A 20 9.46 6.07 -31.79
N LEU A 21 10.13 5.29 -32.62
CA LEU A 21 10.36 5.64 -34.03
C LEU A 21 9.06 5.65 -34.87
N GLU A 22 8.10 4.79 -34.56
CA GLU A 22 6.78 4.78 -35.20
C GLU A 22 5.99 6.06 -34.93
N THR A 23 6.24 6.76 -33.83
CA THR A 23 5.61 8.06 -33.55
C THR A 23 6.09 9.17 -34.49
N GLY A 24 7.22 9.02 -35.16
CA GLY A 24 7.81 10.03 -36.02
C GLY A 24 8.39 11.25 -35.29
N ILE A 25 8.49 11.20 -33.96
CA ILE A 25 9.04 12.29 -33.12
C ILE A 25 10.55 12.39 -33.28
N LEU A 26 11.23 11.25 -33.52
CA LEU A 26 12.68 11.15 -33.66
C LEU A 26 13.07 10.37 -34.92
N GLU A 27 14.11 10.84 -35.59
CA GLU A 27 14.71 10.06 -36.64
C GLU A 27 15.62 8.96 -36.06
N PRO A 28 15.84 7.84 -36.81
CA PRO A 28 16.64 6.71 -36.29
C PRO A 28 18.08 7.09 -35.91
N MET A 29 18.65 8.09 -36.55
CA MET A 29 20.03 8.56 -36.25
C MET A 29 20.07 9.36 -34.97
N ASP A 30 19.06 10.21 -34.73
CA ASP A 30 18.94 11.01 -33.48
C ASP A 30 18.74 10.11 -32.27
N LEU A 31 17.91 9.08 -32.41
CA LEU A 31 17.71 8.09 -31.35
C LEU A 31 19.00 7.32 -31.05
N LEU A 32 19.72 6.91 -32.09
CA LEU A 32 20.99 6.20 -31.91
C LEU A 32 22.05 7.07 -31.21
N GLU A 33 22.12 8.36 -31.53
CA GLU A 33 23.02 9.31 -30.90
C GLU A 33 22.69 9.48 -29.41
N LYS A 34 21.44 9.71 -29.08
CA LYS A 34 20.96 9.80 -27.68
C LYS A 34 21.24 8.55 -26.85
N LEU A 35 21.01 7.36 -27.38
CA LEU A 35 21.35 6.10 -26.73
C LEU A 35 22.86 5.87 -26.55
N LYS A 36 23.70 6.53 -27.34
CA LYS A 36 25.16 6.47 -27.19
C LYS A 36 25.71 7.53 -26.24
N GLU A 37 25.10 8.71 -26.16
CA GLU A 37 25.56 9.83 -25.32
C GLU A 37 25.49 9.50 -23.85
N GLU A 38 24.42 8.82 -23.37
CA GLU A 38 24.29 8.43 -21.96
C GLU A 38 25.36 7.43 -21.51
N LYS A 39 25.86 6.60 -22.41
CA LYS A 39 26.95 5.67 -22.12
C LYS A 39 28.27 6.40 -21.73
N THR A 40 28.43 7.65 -22.14
CA THR A 40 29.61 8.47 -21.83
C THR A 40 29.49 9.27 -20.54
N SER A 41 28.28 9.58 -20.06
CA SER A 41 28.06 10.36 -18.82
C SER A 41 28.19 9.53 -17.55
N LEU A 42 27.88 8.25 -17.60
CA LEU A 42 27.97 7.31 -16.44
C LEU A 42 29.36 6.70 -16.25
N ASP A 43 30.21 6.70 -17.27
CA ASP A 43 31.61 6.21 -17.16
C ASP A 43 32.54 7.16 -16.38
N ALA A 44 32.08 8.35 -16.01
CA ALA A 44 32.94 9.37 -15.41
C ALA A 44 32.97 9.37 -13.88
N ASP A 45 31.90 8.97 -13.15
CA ASP A 45 31.81 9.23 -11.72
C ASP A 45 31.65 8.02 -10.77
N ASP A 46 31.35 6.79 -11.24
CA ASP A 46 31.14 5.63 -10.36
C ASP A 46 31.98 4.41 -10.72
N LYS A 47 33.31 4.55 -10.68
CA LYS A 47 34.22 3.40 -10.57
C LYS A 47 34.33 2.90 -9.13
N ILE A 48 33.25 2.46 -8.53
CA ILE A 48 33.31 1.55 -7.39
C ILE A 48 33.24 0.13 -7.96
N GLY A 49 34.37 -0.56 -7.89
CA GLY A 49 34.58 -1.88 -8.48
C GLY A 49 33.56 -2.90 -8.03
N ILE A 50 32.66 -3.28 -8.92
CA ILE A 50 31.84 -4.48 -8.81
C ILE A 50 32.17 -5.36 -10.02
N THR A 51 33.12 -6.24 -9.78
CA THR A 51 33.44 -7.37 -10.67
C THR A 51 32.35 -8.41 -10.58
N LYS A 52 31.50 -8.49 -11.62
CA LYS A 52 30.92 -9.73 -12.18
C LYS A 52 29.93 -9.41 -13.30
N ASP A 53 30.10 -10.05 -14.45
CA ASP A 53 29.43 -9.83 -15.74
C ASP A 53 27.89 -9.66 -15.75
N GLY A 54 27.18 -10.10 -14.72
CA GLY A 54 25.71 -10.02 -14.65
C GLY A 54 25.17 -8.66 -14.17
N GLN A 55 25.86 -7.97 -13.28
CA GLN A 55 25.39 -6.68 -12.73
C GLN A 55 25.69 -5.52 -13.68
N SER A 56 26.81 -5.54 -14.37
CA SER A 56 27.16 -4.53 -15.39
C SER A 56 26.15 -4.51 -16.54
N ARG A 57 25.71 -5.68 -17.01
CA ARG A 57 24.68 -5.77 -18.07
C ARG A 57 23.31 -5.26 -17.62
N LYS A 58 22.91 -5.53 -16.36
CA LYS A 58 21.62 -5.06 -15.83
C LYS A 58 21.59 -3.53 -15.74
N ALA A 59 22.65 -2.88 -15.31
CA ALA A 59 22.77 -1.42 -15.27
C ALA A 59 22.63 -0.81 -16.68
N THR A 60 23.37 -1.34 -17.67
CA THR A 60 23.31 -0.84 -19.06
C THR A 60 21.90 -0.92 -19.67
N TYR A 61 21.15 -2.00 -19.40
CA TYR A 61 19.77 -2.13 -19.90
C TYR A 61 18.81 -1.15 -19.21
N TYR A 62 19.01 -0.91 -17.92
CA TYR A 62 18.23 0.07 -17.18
C TYR A 62 18.42 1.48 -17.79
N ASP A 63 19.64 1.88 -18.04
CA ASP A 63 19.97 3.18 -18.61
C ASP A 63 19.30 3.40 -19.98
N HIS A 64 19.34 2.41 -20.86
CA HIS A 64 18.67 2.51 -22.17
C HIS A 64 17.15 2.61 -22.02
N ILE A 65 16.52 1.88 -21.08
CA ILE A 65 15.08 1.96 -20.86
C ILE A 65 14.73 3.31 -20.24
N HIS A 66 15.54 3.81 -19.34
CA HIS A 66 15.40 5.14 -18.74
C HIS A 66 15.43 6.25 -19.81
N THR A 67 16.44 6.21 -20.72
CA THR A 67 16.51 7.13 -21.83
C THR A 67 15.27 7.09 -22.72
N LEU A 68 14.86 5.89 -23.11
CA LEU A 68 13.67 5.71 -23.94
C LEU A 68 12.43 6.25 -23.25
N PHE A 69 12.26 6.01 -21.93
CA PHE A 69 11.15 6.53 -21.15
C PHE A 69 11.12 8.06 -21.14
N SER A 70 12.27 8.70 -20.89
CA SER A 70 12.40 10.15 -20.85
C SER A 70 12.11 10.81 -22.22
N LEU A 71 12.47 10.15 -23.32
CA LEU A 71 12.24 10.65 -24.68
C LEU A 71 10.75 10.68 -25.08
N TYR A 72 9.90 9.87 -24.48
CA TYR A 72 8.47 9.90 -24.74
C TYR A 72 7.76 11.15 -24.20
N GLN A 73 8.36 11.88 -23.25
CA GLN A 73 7.78 13.10 -22.65
C GLN A 73 6.32 12.92 -22.27
N LEU A 74 6.04 11.96 -21.39
CA LEU A 74 4.68 11.61 -20.98
C LEU A 74 3.90 12.83 -20.50
N ALA A 75 2.64 12.95 -20.93
CA ALA A 75 1.70 13.97 -20.46
C ALA A 75 1.39 13.77 -18.96
N GLY A 76 0.81 14.79 -18.30
CA GLY A 76 0.57 14.75 -16.87
C GLY A 76 -0.31 13.58 -16.41
N ASP A 77 -1.39 13.28 -17.15
CA ASP A 77 -2.27 12.16 -16.87
C ASP A 77 -1.61 10.79 -17.14
N GLU A 78 -0.73 10.70 -18.15
CA GLU A 78 0.10 9.51 -18.39
C GLU A 78 1.10 9.29 -17.25
N GLN A 79 1.73 10.37 -16.75
CA GLN A 79 2.62 10.30 -15.61
C GLN A 79 1.89 9.84 -14.35
N ASP A 80 0.67 10.32 -14.11
CA ASP A 80 -0.15 9.90 -12.96
C ASP A 80 -0.52 8.42 -13.02
N ILE A 81 -0.85 7.91 -14.19
CA ILE A 81 -1.09 6.49 -14.43
C ILE A 81 0.18 5.67 -14.20
N MET A 82 1.31 6.08 -14.79
CA MET A 82 2.59 5.37 -14.65
C MET A 82 3.07 5.34 -13.21
N ARG A 83 2.94 6.47 -12.49
CA ARG A 83 3.25 6.60 -11.06
C ARG A 83 2.45 5.62 -10.22
N SER A 84 1.15 5.55 -10.44
CA SER A 84 0.24 4.66 -9.71
C SER A 84 0.45 3.19 -10.09
N MET A 85 0.70 2.94 -11.38
CA MET A 85 0.95 1.59 -11.91
C MET A 85 2.26 1.00 -11.39
N ALA A 86 3.22 1.84 -10.99
CA ALA A 86 4.47 1.42 -10.39
C ALA A 86 4.31 0.64 -9.08
N PHE A 87 3.19 0.79 -8.39
CA PHE A 87 2.87 0.02 -7.18
C PHE A 87 2.09 -1.27 -7.45
N VAL A 88 1.52 -1.43 -8.65
CA VAL A 88 0.76 -2.63 -9.01
C VAL A 88 1.72 -3.82 -9.15
N PRO A 89 1.37 -5.01 -8.62
CA PRO A 89 2.24 -6.18 -8.75
C PRO A 89 2.46 -6.57 -10.22
N THR A 90 3.65 -7.09 -10.53
CA THR A 90 4.02 -7.53 -11.89
C THR A 90 3.17 -8.69 -12.43
N THR A 91 2.44 -9.39 -11.56
CA THR A 91 1.41 -10.36 -11.93
C THR A 91 0.23 -9.70 -12.65
N GLY A 92 0.05 -8.39 -12.45
CA GLY A 92 -0.96 -7.58 -13.09
C GLY A 92 -2.29 -7.49 -12.34
N ILE A 93 -3.10 -6.55 -12.79
CA ILE A 93 -4.46 -6.30 -12.31
C ILE A 93 -5.39 -6.08 -13.50
N SER A 94 -6.68 -6.34 -13.34
CA SER A 94 -7.67 -5.98 -14.35
C SER A 94 -7.60 -4.49 -14.68
N SER A 95 -7.50 -4.13 -15.95
CA SER A 95 -7.46 -2.75 -16.41
C SER A 95 -8.64 -1.92 -15.91
N ARG A 96 -9.82 -2.55 -15.84
CA ARG A 96 -11.05 -1.92 -15.34
C ARG A 96 -10.97 -1.65 -13.82
N VAL A 97 -10.40 -2.57 -13.04
CA VAL A 97 -10.21 -2.39 -11.60
C VAL A 97 -9.23 -1.25 -11.35
N PHE A 98 -8.10 -1.24 -12.06
CA PHE A 98 -7.09 -0.18 -11.95
C PHE A 98 -7.65 1.20 -12.35
N ALA A 99 -8.40 1.27 -13.45
CA ALA A 99 -9.08 2.50 -13.85
C ALA A 99 -10.07 2.98 -12.76
N GLY A 100 -10.75 2.07 -12.10
CA GLY A 100 -11.62 2.37 -10.95
C GLY A 100 -10.84 2.95 -9.77
N TRP A 101 -9.67 2.41 -9.44
CA TRP A 101 -8.80 2.96 -8.38
C TRP A 101 -8.34 4.39 -8.64
N LEU A 102 -8.15 4.75 -9.91
CA LEU A 102 -7.76 6.11 -10.31
C LEU A 102 -8.96 6.99 -10.68
N MET A 103 -10.19 6.51 -10.52
CA MET A 103 -11.43 7.23 -10.89
C MET A 103 -11.40 7.74 -12.35
N LEU A 104 -10.77 6.98 -13.25
CA LEU A 104 -10.66 7.38 -14.66
C LEU A 104 -12.02 7.34 -15.36
N ARG A 105 -12.30 8.37 -16.16
CA ARG A 105 -13.55 8.46 -16.93
C ARG A 105 -13.61 7.48 -18.10
N ASN A 106 -12.46 7.11 -18.66
CA ASN A 106 -12.31 6.18 -19.78
C ASN A 106 -10.92 5.51 -19.73
N MET A 107 -10.68 4.61 -20.67
CA MET A 107 -9.44 3.81 -20.76
C MET A 107 -8.43 4.38 -21.76
N ASN A 108 -8.67 5.54 -22.37
CA ASN A 108 -7.86 6.02 -23.48
C ASN A 108 -6.38 6.18 -23.08
N THR A 109 -6.08 6.89 -22.00
CA THR A 109 -4.70 7.09 -21.55
C THR A 109 -4.00 5.77 -21.19
N ILE A 110 -4.72 4.78 -20.63
CA ILE A 110 -4.16 3.44 -20.41
C ILE A 110 -3.85 2.76 -21.75
N ASN A 111 -4.75 2.85 -22.73
CA ASN A 111 -4.54 2.27 -24.04
C ASN A 111 -3.36 2.93 -24.78
N ASP A 112 -3.23 4.25 -24.68
CA ASP A 112 -2.09 5.00 -25.25
C ASP A 112 -0.77 4.51 -24.65
N LEU A 113 -0.72 4.26 -23.33
CA LEU A 113 0.46 3.72 -22.67
C LEU A 113 0.74 2.25 -23.04
N VAL A 114 -0.31 1.47 -23.37
CA VAL A 114 -0.15 0.12 -23.95
C VAL A 114 0.43 0.22 -25.37
N GLU A 115 -0.08 1.12 -26.20
CA GLU A 115 0.42 1.35 -27.57
C GLU A 115 1.88 1.84 -27.56
N LYS A 116 2.25 2.69 -26.61
CA LYS A 116 3.65 3.10 -26.38
C LYS A 116 4.56 1.98 -25.85
N GLY A 117 3.99 0.85 -25.40
CA GLY A 117 4.75 -0.32 -24.91
C GLY A 117 5.14 -0.25 -23.42
N PHE A 118 4.70 0.77 -22.68
CA PHE A 118 4.99 0.88 -21.24
C PHE A 118 4.14 -0.08 -20.42
N ILE A 119 2.85 -0.16 -20.73
CA ILE A 119 1.93 -1.09 -20.07
C ILE A 119 1.78 -2.35 -20.93
N GLN A 120 2.04 -3.49 -20.32
CA GLN A 120 1.85 -4.80 -20.93
C GLN A 120 0.44 -5.33 -20.66
N THR A 121 -0.23 -5.79 -21.72
CA THR A 121 -1.48 -6.55 -21.58
C THR A 121 -1.15 -8.02 -21.33
N LYS A 122 -1.80 -8.61 -20.34
CA LYS A 122 -1.72 -10.02 -20.01
C LYS A 122 -3.06 -10.71 -20.25
N SER A 123 -3.15 -12.00 -20.00
CA SER A 123 -4.41 -12.76 -20.12
C SER A 123 -5.54 -12.12 -19.30
N CYS A 124 -6.79 -12.31 -19.73
CA CYS A 124 -8.00 -11.84 -19.04
C CYS A 124 -8.08 -10.32 -18.83
N HIS A 125 -7.65 -9.52 -19.80
CA HIS A 125 -7.64 -8.04 -19.72
C HIS A 125 -6.86 -7.48 -18.52
N SER A 126 -5.89 -8.22 -18.05
CA SER A 126 -4.98 -7.77 -17.00
C SER A 126 -3.85 -6.92 -17.61
N ILE A 127 -3.44 -5.90 -16.87
CA ILE A 127 -2.35 -5.00 -17.22
C ILE A 127 -1.27 -4.99 -16.15
N ALA A 128 -0.01 -4.81 -16.53
CA ALA A 128 1.11 -4.69 -15.63
C ALA A 128 2.24 -3.88 -16.28
N LEU A 129 3.15 -3.35 -15.47
CA LEU A 129 4.45 -2.88 -15.96
C LEU A 129 5.46 -4.04 -16.01
N HIS A 130 6.39 -3.95 -16.96
CA HIS A 130 7.61 -4.75 -16.86
C HIS A 130 8.42 -4.30 -15.64
N PRO A 131 9.08 -5.18 -14.87
CA PRO A 131 9.83 -4.81 -13.67
C PRO A 131 10.80 -3.64 -13.87
N MET A 132 11.53 -3.60 -14.99
CA MET A 132 12.43 -2.50 -15.29
C MET A 132 11.70 -1.17 -15.56
N ILE A 133 10.56 -1.20 -16.24
CA ILE A 133 9.72 0.00 -16.42
C ILE A 133 9.15 0.45 -15.07
N GLN A 134 8.84 -0.47 -14.18
CA GLN A 134 8.37 -0.14 -12.83
C GLN A 134 9.44 0.61 -12.03
N GLU A 135 10.69 0.16 -12.06
CA GLU A 135 11.83 0.84 -11.43
C GLU A 135 12.05 2.25 -12.03
N VAL A 136 12.03 2.37 -13.36
CA VAL A 136 12.16 3.67 -14.06
C VAL A 136 10.99 4.59 -13.73
N ALA A 137 9.74 4.07 -13.72
CA ALA A 137 8.56 4.86 -13.40
C ALA A 137 8.63 5.44 -11.98
N ILE A 138 9.12 4.68 -10.99
CA ILE A 138 9.34 5.17 -9.62
C ILE A 138 10.37 6.30 -9.63
N THR A 139 11.49 6.12 -10.33
CA THR A 139 12.59 7.10 -10.36
C THR A 139 12.16 8.40 -11.03
N GLU A 140 11.48 8.30 -12.19
CA GLU A 140 11.11 9.45 -13.00
C GLU A 140 9.88 10.19 -12.48
N THR A 141 8.86 9.46 -12.00
CA THR A 141 7.61 10.09 -11.57
C THR A 141 7.58 10.41 -10.08
N LYS A 142 8.57 9.94 -9.30
CA LYS A 142 8.76 10.20 -7.86
C LYS A 142 7.44 10.11 -7.09
N PRO A 143 6.87 8.89 -6.98
CA PRO A 143 5.58 8.72 -6.32
C PRO A 143 5.65 9.13 -4.85
N SER A 144 4.74 10.01 -4.45
CA SER A 144 4.60 10.50 -3.09
C SER A 144 3.15 10.39 -2.60
N VAL A 145 2.94 10.51 -1.30
CA VAL A 145 1.60 10.45 -0.71
C VAL A 145 0.69 11.51 -1.34
N ARG A 146 1.20 12.71 -1.57
CA ARG A 146 0.41 13.80 -2.17
C ARG A 146 0.08 13.56 -3.64
N ASN A 147 1.07 13.14 -4.43
CA ASN A 147 0.84 12.98 -5.87
C ASN A 147 0.16 11.64 -6.25
N CYS A 148 0.07 10.68 -5.30
CA CYS A 148 -0.67 9.42 -5.42
C CYS A 148 -1.98 9.41 -4.61
N HIS A 149 -2.45 10.56 -4.11
CA HIS A 149 -3.59 10.63 -3.20
C HIS A 149 -4.84 9.92 -3.71
N THR A 150 -5.14 10.00 -5.01
CA THR A 150 -6.30 9.33 -5.61
C THR A 150 -6.21 7.80 -5.45
N LEU A 151 -5.03 7.23 -5.70
CA LEU A 151 -4.80 5.80 -5.51
C LEU A 151 -4.92 5.43 -4.03
N LEU A 152 -4.24 6.16 -3.14
CA LEU A 152 -4.25 5.88 -1.71
C LEU A 152 -5.66 5.93 -1.14
N ASN A 153 -6.43 6.98 -1.45
CA ASN A 153 -7.81 7.15 -0.98
C ASN A 153 -8.71 6.00 -1.48
N SER A 154 -8.57 5.60 -2.74
CA SER A 154 -9.37 4.49 -3.29
C SER A 154 -9.03 3.15 -2.63
N LEU A 155 -7.74 2.88 -2.36
CA LEU A 155 -7.33 1.67 -1.65
C LEU A 155 -7.78 1.69 -0.20
N GLN A 156 -7.70 2.84 0.48
CA GLN A 156 -8.17 3.05 1.83
C GLN A 156 -9.69 2.82 1.94
N GLU A 157 -10.50 3.39 1.04
CA GLU A 157 -11.93 3.13 0.98
C GLU A 157 -12.26 1.63 0.82
N LEU A 158 -11.52 0.93 -0.04
CA LEU A 158 -11.69 -0.53 -0.22
C LEU A 158 -11.37 -1.30 1.06
N CYS A 159 -10.34 -0.90 1.80
CA CYS A 159 -9.98 -1.51 3.07
C CYS A 159 -11.03 -1.25 4.17
N LEU A 160 -11.68 -0.07 4.15
CA LEU A 160 -12.71 0.32 5.11
C LEU A 160 -14.09 -0.30 4.83
N ARG A 161 -14.36 -0.76 3.61
CA ARG A 161 -15.65 -1.41 3.27
C ARG A 161 -15.76 -2.77 3.94
N HIS A 162 -16.22 -2.76 5.18
CA HIS A 162 -16.46 -3.95 5.98
C HIS A 162 -17.52 -4.84 5.31
N GLY A 163 -17.12 -5.98 4.77
CA GLY A 163 -18.02 -7.02 4.29
C GLY A 163 -18.01 -7.29 2.79
N GLU A 164 -17.49 -6.42 1.93
CA GLU A 164 -17.36 -6.71 0.52
C GLU A 164 -16.10 -7.54 0.24
N GLU A 165 -16.27 -8.78 -0.21
CA GLU A 165 -15.18 -9.59 -0.74
C GLU A 165 -14.82 -9.09 -2.13
N VAL A 166 -13.63 -8.50 -2.27
CA VAL A 166 -13.10 -8.18 -3.60
C VAL A 166 -12.30 -9.37 -4.13
N SER A 167 -12.62 -9.81 -5.34
CA SER A 167 -11.93 -10.96 -5.98
C SER A 167 -10.44 -10.73 -6.21
N TYR A 168 -9.98 -9.49 -6.12
CA TYR A 168 -8.59 -9.04 -6.33
C TYR A 168 -7.87 -8.63 -5.02
N TYR A 169 -8.30 -9.15 -3.86
CA TYR A 169 -7.69 -8.77 -2.57
C TYR A 169 -6.18 -9.02 -2.50
N LYS A 170 -5.66 -10.04 -3.19
CA LYS A 170 -4.22 -10.31 -3.26
C LYS A 170 -3.45 -9.19 -3.96
N GLN A 171 -3.98 -8.70 -5.09
CA GLN A 171 -3.39 -7.58 -5.81
C GLN A 171 -3.48 -6.28 -5.00
N LEU A 172 -4.60 -6.07 -4.30
CA LEU A 172 -4.77 -4.95 -3.38
C LEU A 172 -3.69 -4.96 -2.29
N PHE A 173 -3.49 -6.09 -1.59
CA PHE A 173 -2.48 -6.21 -0.53
C PHE A 173 -1.05 -6.04 -1.06
N GLN A 174 -0.74 -6.63 -2.21
CA GLN A 174 0.57 -6.46 -2.83
C GLN A 174 0.81 -5.01 -3.23
N THR A 175 -0.22 -4.31 -3.72
CA THR A 175 -0.13 -2.88 -4.05
C THR A 175 0.10 -2.05 -2.79
N VAL A 176 -0.63 -2.31 -1.70
CA VAL A 176 -0.39 -1.64 -0.40
C VAL A 176 1.04 -1.90 0.10
N ASN A 177 1.54 -3.13 0.02
CA ASN A 177 2.92 -3.45 0.41
C ASN A 177 3.95 -2.67 -0.43
N ASN A 178 3.75 -2.59 -1.74
CA ASN A 178 4.63 -1.84 -2.63
C ASN A 178 4.60 -0.33 -2.32
N ILE A 179 3.43 0.22 -1.98
CA ILE A 179 3.30 1.60 -1.51
C ILE A 179 4.11 1.80 -0.22
N VAL A 180 3.90 0.96 0.79
CA VAL A 180 4.59 1.07 2.09
C VAL A 180 6.11 1.04 1.93
N THR A 181 6.62 0.25 0.99
CA THR A 181 8.07 0.07 0.80
C THR A 181 8.75 1.16 -0.02
N SER A 182 8.00 1.88 -0.90
CA SER A 182 8.66 2.71 -1.92
C SER A 182 8.06 4.12 -2.12
N ILE A 183 6.95 4.47 -1.45
CA ILE A 183 6.36 5.80 -1.58
C ILE A 183 7.15 6.86 -0.78
N GLU A 184 7.29 8.06 -1.33
CA GLU A 184 7.79 9.23 -0.59
C GLU A 184 6.71 9.74 0.39
N LYS A 185 7.07 9.93 1.66
CA LYS A 185 6.16 10.24 2.78
C LYS A 185 6.04 11.76 3.01
N ASP A 186 5.72 12.50 1.95
CA ASP A 186 5.62 13.97 1.94
C ASP A 186 4.34 14.50 2.63
N ASP A 187 3.39 13.62 2.99
CA ASP A 187 2.24 13.88 3.86
C ASP A 187 2.10 12.78 4.91
N THR A 188 2.75 13.00 6.03
CA THR A 188 2.84 12.02 7.12
C THR A 188 1.48 11.70 7.74
N ALA A 189 0.57 12.67 7.85
CA ALA A 189 -0.74 12.45 8.47
C ALA A 189 -1.65 11.58 7.60
N SER A 190 -1.71 11.86 6.31
CA SER A 190 -2.46 11.04 5.35
C SER A 190 -1.87 9.62 5.23
N TYR A 191 -0.54 9.51 5.27
CA TYR A 191 0.13 8.22 5.22
C TYR A 191 -0.12 7.38 6.46
N LEU A 192 -0.07 7.98 7.66
CA LEU A 192 -0.38 7.31 8.92
C LEU A 192 -1.78 6.71 8.89
N ARG A 193 -2.77 7.52 8.50
CA ARG A 193 -4.17 7.08 8.37
C ARG A 193 -4.33 5.94 7.34
N PHE A 194 -3.64 6.03 6.21
CA PHE A 194 -3.64 4.96 5.21
C PHE A 194 -3.15 3.62 5.77
N LEU A 195 -2.10 3.62 6.60
CA LEU A 195 -1.58 2.42 7.26
C LEU A 195 -2.59 1.86 8.28
N GLU A 196 -3.17 2.73 9.10
CA GLU A 196 -4.13 2.36 10.14
C GLU A 196 -5.39 1.71 9.55
N ASP A 197 -5.92 2.29 8.48
CA ASP A 197 -7.13 1.78 7.82
C ASP A 197 -6.88 0.51 6.99
N SER A 198 -5.62 0.30 6.55
CA SER A 198 -5.26 -0.90 5.79
C SER A 198 -5.05 -2.14 6.66
N PHE A 199 -4.61 -2.00 7.92
CA PHE A 199 -4.27 -3.11 8.80
C PHE A 199 -5.44 -4.06 9.08
N PRO A 200 -6.64 -3.59 9.50
CA PRO A 200 -7.76 -4.48 9.84
C PRO A 200 -8.23 -5.33 8.66
N TYR A 201 -8.14 -4.81 7.45
CA TYR A 201 -8.51 -5.54 6.26
C TYR A 201 -7.51 -6.66 5.94
N MET A 202 -6.21 -6.41 6.07
CA MET A 202 -5.17 -7.44 5.95
C MET A 202 -5.31 -8.51 7.03
N GLN A 203 -5.66 -8.12 8.26
CA GLN A 203 -5.92 -9.03 9.36
C GLN A 203 -7.12 -9.95 9.08
N LYS A 204 -8.21 -9.41 8.56
CA LYS A 204 -9.41 -10.17 8.16
C LYS A 204 -9.08 -11.31 7.19
N TYR A 205 -8.12 -11.11 6.29
CA TYR A 205 -7.70 -12.11 5.30
C TYR A 205 -6.45 -12.89 5.71
N GLY A 206 -5.91 -12.67 6.91
CA GLY A 206 -4.73 -13.37 7.40
C GLY A 206 -3.44 -13.10 6.60
N TYR A 207 -3.28 -11.89 6.07
CA TYR A 207 -2.11 -11.52 5.27
C TYR A 207 -0.94 -11.11 6.18
N GLU A 208 -0.30 -12.11 6.82
CA GLU A 208 0.72 -11.93 7.87
C GLU A 208 1.87 -10.99 7.45
N SER A 209 2.42 -11.16 6.24
CA SER A 209 3.55 -10.33 5.77
C SER A 209 3.18 -8.85 5.61
N GLY A 210 1.97 -8.55 5.19
CA GLY A 210 1.48 -7.17 5.09
C GLY A 210 1.23 -6.54 6.45
N MET A 211 0.64 -7.29 7.38
CA MET A 211 0.45 -6.84 8.76
C MET A 211 1.78 -6.52 9.44
N GLU A 212 2.79 -7.40 9.30
CA GLU A 212 4.11 -7.19 9.88
C GLU A 212 4.81 -5.95 9.30
N LEU A 213 4.69 -5.72 7.99
CA LEU A 213 5.21 -4.55 7.32
C LEU A 213 4.57 -3.26 7.86
N ILE A 214 3.23 -3.21 7.94
CA ILE A 214 2.51 -2.06 8.48
C ILE A 214 2.86 -1.81 9.94
N LEU A 215 2.91 -2.85 10.78
CA LEU A 215 3.29 -2.71 12.20
C LEU A 215 4.71 -2.16 12.37
N THR A 216 5.64 -2.59 11.52
CA THR A 216 7.03 -2.10 11.53
C THR A 216 7.07 -0.62 11.14
N GLU A 217 6.34 -0.24 10.12
CA GLU A 217 6.27 1.13 9.62
C GLU A 217 5.61 2.07 10.64
N LEU A 218 4.44 1.69 11.18
CA LEU A 218 3.76 2.44 12.25
C LEU A 218 4.66 2.62 13.49
N ALA A 219 5.37 1.56 13.89
CA ALA A 219 6.28 1.62 15.01
C ALA A 219 7.46 2.57 14.76
N SER A 220 7.96 2.62 13.53
CA SER A 220 9.01 3.55 13.13
C SER A 220 8.53 5.00 13.17
N MET A 221 7.34 5.26 12.61
CA MET A 221 6.76 6.60 12.56
C MET A 221 6.39 7.14 13.94
N LEU A 222 5.77 6.31 14.79
CA LEU A 222 5.27 6.71 16.11
C LEU A 222 6.32 6.66 17.22
N LYS A 223 7.59 6.34 16.87
CA LYS A 223 8.69 6.29 17.83
C LYS A 223 8.95 7.64 18.48
N ASP A 224 8.88 8.71 17.69
CA ASP A 224 9.01 10.08 18.16
C ASP A 224 7.63 10.67 18.45
N ASN A 225 7.51 11.37 19.60
CA ASN A 225 6.25 11.98 20.00
C ASN A 225 5.82 13.18 19.13
N THR A 226 6.55 13.47 18.07
CA THR A 226 6.25 14.55 17.11
C THR A 226 5.26 14.14 16.04
N ILE A 227 5.12 12.82 15.79
CA ILE A 227 4.22 12.26 14.80
C ILE A 227 3.12 11.47 15.50
N GLY A 228 1.90 11.65 15.05
CA GLY A 228 0.73 10.97 15.58
C GLY A 228 0.30 11.44 16.96
N SER A 229 -0.88 11.01 17.36
CA SER A 229 -1.54 11.29 18.64
C SER A 229 -1.33 10.15 19.64
N VAL A 230 -1.87 10.31 20.83
CA VAL A 230 -1.97 9.22 21.82
C VAL A 230 -2.87 8.10 21.30
N SER A 231 -3.92 8.44 20.57
CA SER A 231 -4.84 7.48 19.95
C SER A 231 -4.14 6.58 18.94
N ASP A 232 -3.27 7.13 18.09
CA ASP A 232 -2.51 6.35 17.09
C ASP A 232 -1.53 5.38 17.78
N ARG A 233 -0.95 5.78 18.90
CA ARG A 233 -0.08 4.88 19.70
C ARG A 233 -0.86 3.77 20.38
N ALA A 234 -2.06 4.09 20.88
CA ALA A 234 -2.95 3.09 21.46
C ALA A 234 -3.42 2.09 20.39
N LEU A 235 -3.75 2.58 19.20
CA LEU A 235 -4.15 1.75 18.06
C LEU A 235 -3.00 0.84 17.60
N LEU A 236 -1.74 1.33 17.57
CA LEU A 236 -0.58 0.48 17.28
C LEU A 236 -0.44 -0.66 18.30
N LEU A 237 -0.71 -0.42 19.59
CA LEU A 237 -0.66 -1.47 20.62
C LEU A 237 -1.81 -2.49 20.44
N ASP A 238 -3.01 -2.04 20.09
CA ASP A 238 -4.15 -2.88 19.74
C ASP A 238 -3.80 -3.78 18.52
N PHE A 239 -3.29 -3.23 17.45
CA PHE A 239 -2.85 -4.00 16.28
C PHE A 239 -1.77 -5.04 16.62
N ARG A 240 -0.84 -4.68 17.49
CA ARG A 240 0.17 -5.63 17.99
C ARG A 240 -0.45 -6.72 18.86
N ALA A 241 -1.42 -6.38 19.70
CA ALA A 241 -2.14 -7.35 20.50
C ALA A 241 -2.93 -8.32 19.63
N ALA A 242 -3.59 -7.81 18.60
CA ALA A 242 -4.35 -8.60 17.64
C ALA A 242 -3.47 -9.56 16.80
N ASN A 243 -2.18 -9.22 16.57
CA ASN A 243 -1.21 -10.06 15.86
C ASN A 243 -0.38 -10.98 16.79
N GLU A 244 -0.52 -10.85 18.13
CA GLU A 244 0.25 -11.65 19.09
C GLU A 244 -0.41 -13.03 19.29
N LYS A 245 0.40 -14.10 19.16
CA LYS A 245 -0.08 -15.49 19.29
C LYS A 245 -0.26 -15.95 20.75
N LYS A 246 0.34 -15.24 21.71
CA LYS A 246 0.28 -15.58 23.14
C LYS A 246 -0.74 -14.69 23.86
N PRO A 247 -1.86 -15.24 24.34
CA PRO A 247 -2.93 -14.44 24.95
C PRO A 247 -2.47 -13.55 26.10
N GLU A 248 -1.52 -14.00 26.92
CA GLU A 248 -1.00 -13.21 28.06
C GLU A 248 -0.24 -11.97 27.59
N LYS A 249 0.51 -12.08 26.47
CA LYS A 249 1.20 -10.93 25.88
C LYS A 249 0.22 -10.00 25.19
N ALA A 250 -0.78 -10.54 24.49
CA ALA A 250 -1.84 -9.75 23.88
C ALA A 250 -2.59 -8.94 24.95
N ILE A 251 -2.99 -9.57 26.08
CA ILE A 251 -3.61 -8.89 27.22
C ILE A 251 -2.73 -7.77 27.76
N LYS A 252 -1.42 -7.97 27.83
CA LYS A 252 -0.51 -6.93 28.31
C LYS A 252 -0.52 -5.72 27.38
N LEU A 253 -0.37 -5.95 26.07
CA LEU A 253 -0.39 -4.89 25.05
C LEU A 253 -1.72 -4.12 25.07
N GLU A 254 -2.82 -4.85 25.14
CA GLU A 254 -4.16 -4.25 25.15
C GLU A 254 -4.41 -3.41 26.41
N LYS A 255 -3.92 -3.86 27.57
CA LYS A 255 -3.94 -3.05 28.80
C LYS A 255 -3.13 -1.77 28.69
N GLU A 256 -1.97 -1.86 28.06
CA GLU A 256 -1.14 -0.68 27.79
C GLU A 256 -1.88 0.31 26.88
N ALA A 257 -2.57 -0.19 25.82
CA ALA A 257 -3.40 0.62 24.93
C ALA A 257 -4.55 1.32 25.68
N VAL A 258 -5.31 0.60 26.49
CA VAL A 258 -6.38 1.16 27.35
C VAL A 258 -5.81 2.23 28.29
N THR A 259 -4.63 2.00 28.88
CA THR A 259 -4.03 2.94 29.83
C THR A 259 -3.55 4.23 29.13
N LEU A 260 -3.14 4.17 27.87
CA LEU A 260 -2.76 5.35 27.10
C LEU A 260 -3.94 6.31 26.89
N ILE A 261 -5.16 5.77 26.71
CA ILE A 261 -6.38 6.58 26.59
C ILE A 261 -6.89 6.96 28.01
N SER A 262 -6.09 7.77 28.73
CA SER A 262 -6.42 8.18 30.10
C SER A 262 -7.61 9.13 30.20
N GLU A 263 -7.92 9.84 29.12
CA GLU A 263 -9.08 10.75 29.02
C GLU A 263 -9.87 10.38 27.75
N VAL A 264 -11.13 10.01 27.95
CA VAL A 264 -12.04 9.68 26.85
C VAL A 264 -12.78 10.94 26.42
N THR A 265 -12.71 11.25 25.14
CA THR A 265 -13.36 12.38 24.48
C THR A 265 -14.28 11.86 23.35
N ALA A 266 -15.12 12.71 22.78
CA ALA A 266 -15.95 12.32 21.63
C ALA A 266 -15.10 11.82 20.42
N GLU A 267 -13.86 12.29 20.27
CA GLU A 267 -12.99 11.93 19.17
C GLU A 267 -12.37 10.52 19.32
N ASN A 268 -12.09 10.09 20.57
CA ASN A 268 -11.44 8.79 20.82
C ASN A 268 -12.38 7.76 21.49
N ALA A 269 -13.65 8.09 21.74
CA ALA A 269 -14.60 7.24 22.44
C ALA A 269 -14.81 5.89 21.75
N LEU A 270 -14.89 5.87 20.41
CA LEU A 270 -15.03 4.62 19.67
C LEU A 270 -13.77 3.74 19.83
N LEU A 271 -12.58 4.32 19.72
CA LEU A 271 -11.33 3.60 19.97
C LEU A 271 -11.29 3.05 21.39
N ALA A 272 -11.58 3.86 22.40
CA ALA A 272 -11.62 3.42 23.80
C ALA A 272 -12.60 2.26 24.01
N ALA A 273 -13.79 2.33 23.43
CA ALA A 273 -14.77 1.25 23.48
C ALA A 273 -14.25 -0.03 22.81
N ASN A 274 -13.59 0.08 21.65
CA ASN A 274 -12.99 -1.06 20.95
C ASN A 274 -11.88 -1.72 21.76
N LEU A 275 -10.98 -0.93 22.35
CA LEU A 275 -9.91 -1.43 23.21
C LEU A 275 -10.47 -2.22 24.40
N HIS A 276 -11.51 -1.71 25.04
CA HIS A 276 -12.19 -2.42 26.12
C HIS A 276 -12.86 -3.71 25.63
N ALA A 277 -13.52 -3.72 24.48
CA ALA A 277 -14.16 -4.90 23.92
C ALA A 277 -13.11 -5.97 23.54
N ASN A 278 -11.97 -5.57 22.94
CA ASN A 278 -10.88 -6.47 22.57
C ASN A 278 -10.22 -7.09 23.82
N LEU A 279 -9.96 -6.27 24.83
CA LEU A 279 -9.45 -6.77 26.12
C LEU A 279 -10.42 -7.74 26.79
N GLY A 280 -11.72 -7.46 26.74
CA GLY A 280 -12.78 -8.39 27.18
C GLY A 280 -12.74 -9.71 26.41
N GLY A 281 -12.59 -9.67 25.09
CA GLY A 281 -12.42 -10.84 24.24
C GLY A 281 -11.21 -11.70 24.61
N LEU A 282 -10.07 -11.07 24.87
CA LEU A 282 -8.86 -11.75 25.34
C LEU A 282 -9.00 -12.38 26.71
N TYR A 283 -9.71 -11.74 27.64
CA TYR A 283 -10.04 -12.34 28.94
C TYR A 283 -10.99 -13.52 28.80
N LYS A 284 -11.98 -13.44 27.91
CA LYS A 284 -12.87 -14.57 27.60
C LYS A 284 -12.07 -15.78 27.09
N GLN A 285 -11.13 -15.58 26.16
CA GLN A 285 -10.24 -16.63 25.64
C GLN A 285 -9.40 -17.30 26.74
N THR A 286 -9.06 -16.55 27.80
CA THR A 286 -8.31 -17.07 28.98
C THR A 286 -9.21 -17.51 30.14
N SER A 287 -10.51 -17.71 29.91
CA SER A 287 -11.51 -18.15 30.88
C SER A 287 -11.66 -17.23 32.10
N LYS A 288 -11.30 -15.96 31.98
CA LYS A 288 -11.46 -14.93 33.01
C LYS A 288 -12.76 -14.15 32.79
N LEU A 289 -13.91 -14.85 32.91
CA LEU A 289 -15.20 -14.36 32.43
C LEU A 289 -15.65 -13.08 33.13
N GLU A 290 -15.43 -12.94 34.46
CA GLU A 290 -15.79 -11.72 35.19
C GLU A 290 -15.01 -10.48 34.69
N LEU A 291 -13.70 -10.63 34.40
CA LEU A 291 -12.92 -9.55 33.82
C LEU A 291 -13.36 -9.24 32.39
N ALA A 292 -13.69 -10.27 31.62
CA ALA A 292 -14.24 -10.10 30.28
C ALA A 292 -15.55 -9.27 30.33
N LYS A 293 -16.48 -9.63 31.24
CA LYS A 293 -17.76 -8.93 31.45
C LYS A 293 -17.50 -7.46 31.79
N GLN A 294 -16.67 -7.19 32.80
CA GLN A 294 -16.36 -5.85 33.27
C GLN A 294 -15.84 -4.94 32.15
N HIS A 295 -14.91 -5.45 31.33
CA HIS A 295 -14.34 -4.67 30.24
C HIS A 295 -15.35 -4.47 29.10
N MET A 296 -16.10 -5.49 28.68
CA MET A 296 -17.12 -5.34 27.65
C MET A 296 -18.26 -4.38 28.09
N GLU A 297 -18.70 -4.42 29.35
CA GLU A 297 -19.66 -3.45 29.91
C GLU A 297 -19.12 -2.02 29.84
N THR A 298 -17.83 -1.83 30.19
CA THR A 298 -17.20 -0.51 30.07
C THR A 298 -17.19 -0.01 28.62
N GLY A 299 -16.87 -0.86 27.66
CA GLY A 299 -16.91 -0.52 26.24
C GLY A 299 -18.32 -0.11 25.78
N ILE A 300 -19.34 -0.87 26.15
CA ILE A 300 -20.74 -0.55 25.80
C ILE A 300 -21.18 0.75 26.46
N HIS A 301 -20.84 0.97 27.73
CA HIS A 301 -21.17 2.21 28.42
C HIS A 301 -20.55 3.45 27.72
N LEU A 302 -19.32 3.33 27.23
CA LEU A 302 -18.70 4.39 26.46
C LEU A 302 -19.45 4.66 25.15
N LEU A 303 -19.88 3.62 24.43
CA LEU A 303 -20.68 3.77 23.20
C LEU A 303 -22.00 4.49 23.48
N GLU A 304 -22.69 4.15 24.59
CA GLU A 304 -23.93 4.80 25.01
C GLU A 304 -23.69 6.26 25.42
N GLN A 305 -22.69 6.49 26.26
CA GLN A 305 -22.38 7.83 26.80
C GLN A 305 -22.09 8.85 25.68
N TYR A 306 -21.42 8.41 24.60
CA TYR A 306 -21.06 9.27 23.48
C TYR A 306 -22.03 9.18 22.29
N GLY A 307 -23.17 8.47 22.44
CA GLY A 307 -24.20 8.34 21.42
C GLY A 307 -23.77 7.55 20.19
N LEU A 308 -22.83 6.63 20.35
CA LEU A 308 -22.28 5.78 19.29
C LEU A 308 -23.03 4.45 19.14
N ALA A 309 -23.87 4.08 20.10
CA ALA A 309 -24.79 2.94 20.02
C ALA A 309 -26.18 3.42 19.55
N PRO A 310 -26.91 2.67 18.70
CA PRO A 310 -26.59 1.38 18.06
C PRO A 310 -26.14 1.53 16.58
N TYR A 311 -25.09 2.25 16.32
CA TYR A 311 -24.56 2.40 14.98
C TYR A 311 -23.82 1.14 14.49
N HIS A 312 -23.63 1.02 13.18
CA HIS A 312 -23.00 -0.15 12.54
C HIS A 312 -21.67 -0.55 13.20
N ASP A 313 -20.83 0.43 13.53
CA ASP A 313 -19.50 0.20 14.10
C ASP A 313 -19.51 -0.31 15.55
N SER A 314 -20.64 -0.19 16.24
CA SER A 314 -20.83 -0.70 17.61
C SER A 314 -21.47 -2.11 17.68
N ILE A 315 -22.00 -2.62 16.58
CA ILE A 315 -22.67 -3.93 16.54
C ILE A 315 -21.76 -5.09 16.98
N PRO A 316 -20.49 -5.17 16.57
CA PRO A 316 -19.61 -6.25 16.99
C PRO A 316 -19.42 -6.31 18.51
N GLN A 317 -19.26 -5.16 19.18
CA GLN A 317 -19.06 -5.07 20.63
C GLN A 317 -20.31 -5.56 21.38
N ILE A 318 -21.48 -5.11 20.98
CA ILE A 318 -22.76 -5.51 21.55
C ILE A 318 -22.98 -7.02 21.35
N THR A 319 -22.71 -7.53 20.16
CA THR A 319 -22.83 -8.96 19.85
C THR A 319 -21.90 -9.82 20.72
N ASN A 320 -20.61 -9.41 20.83
CA ASN A 320 -19.63 -10.12 21.63
C ASN A 320 -20.01 -10.17 23.12
N TYR A 321 -20.60 -9.09 23.63
CA TYR A 321 -21.07 -9.02 24.99
C TYR A 321 -22.28 -9.93 25.19
N ALA A 322 -23.27 -9.93 24.31
CA ALA A 322 -24.42 -10.82 24.38
C ALA A 322 -24.02 -12.32 24.36
N VAL A 323 -23.00 -12.66 23.51
CA VAL A 323 -22.44 -14.02 23.49
C VAL A 323 -21.77 -14.37 24.84
N LEU A 324 -21.03 -13.40 25.44
CA LEU A 324 -20.39 -13.61 26.73
C LEU A 324 -21.43 -13.87 27.83
N LEU A 325 -22.50 -13.08 27.91
CA LEU A 325 -23.58 -13.27 28.87
C LEU A 325 -24.25 -14.66 28.74
N THR A 326 -24.48 -15.07 27.49
CA THR A 326 -25.01 -16.42 27.21
C THR A 326 -24.06 -17.52 27.73
N ASP A 327 -22.74 -17.38 27.51
CA ASP A 327 -21.75 -18.33 28.01
C ASP A 327 -21.69 -18.37 29.56
N MET A 328 -22.00 -17.26 30.20
CA MET A 328 -22.10 -17.15 31.67
C MET A 328 -23.43 -17.64 32.23
N GLY A 329 -24.43 -17.95 31.40
CA GLY A 329 -25.76 -18.34 31.79
C GLY A 329 -26.62 -17.16 32.30
N GLU A 330 -26.22 -15.94 31.93
CA GLU A 330 -27.00 -14.72 32.23
C GLU A 330 -27.95 -14.41 31.05
N PRO A 331 -29.21 -14.02 31.30
CA PRO A 331 -30.20 -13.75 30.26
C PRO A 331 -29.94 -12.43 29.51
#